data_6e8a4d51049b1bd5c68e2852411b2d50
#
_entry.id   6e8a4d51049b1bd5c68e2852411b2d50
#
_cell.length_a   1.000
_cell.length_b   1.000
_cell.length_c   1.000
_cell.angle_alpha   90.00
_cell.angle_beta   90.00
_cell.angle_gamma   90.00
#
_symmetry.space_group_name_H-M   'P 1'
#
loop_
_entity.id
_entity.type
_entity.pdbx_description
1 polymer ?
#
loop_
_entity_poly.entity_id
_entity_poly.type
_entity_poly.pdbx_seq_one_letter_code
_entity_poly.pdbx_strand_id
1 'polypeptide(L)'
;MKVAGFTFIRNAVQNDYSIVEAITSILPICDEFIVAHGNSTDTTLDLIKSIGSPKIKIIETVWDDSVREGGRTFALETDKAFKAISPDVDWAFYIQGDECVHEKYLDTIRKEMEASLNDPNVEGLLFNYMHFYGSYDFYAHSRRWYRREIRIVRNLPGMESYKDAQGFRYNGRKLKVKHIPAYIYHYGWVKAPGGLKTKVKNTGRFYNSDDEWIDRTYNEDYEFDYGNAERLLKFKGTHPQVFQDRVNRSNWKFSFDPTKMGRKMNFRRKLLAFIEDLTGKRLFEYRNYVIVKRS
;
A
#
# COMPACT_ATOMS: atom_id res chain seq x y z
N MET A 1 0.13 -15.11 20.94
CA MET A 1 -0.10 -14.58 19.59
C MET A 1 1.24 -14.30 18.92
N LYS A 2 1.48 -14.89 17.74
CA LYS A 2 2.66 -14.62 16.91
C LYS A 2 2.26 -13.86 15.66
N VAL A 3 3.07 -12.88 15.25
CA VAL A 3 2.81 -12.00 14.12
C VAL A 3 4.00 -12.01 13.15
N ALA A 4 3.76 -12.28 11.89
CA ALA A 4 4.75 -12.08 10.83
C ALA A 4 4.42 -10.82 10.02
N GLY A 5 5.41 -9.96 9.82
CA GLY A 5 5.37 -8.97 8.75
C GLY A 5 5.77 -9.61 7.43
N PHE A 6 5.25 -9.12 6.31
CA PHE A 6 5.74 -9.56 5.01
C PHE A 6 5.54 -8.53 3.91
N THR A 7 6.42 -8.58 2.94
CA THR A 7 6.42 -7.69 1.78
C THR A 7 7.13 -8.32 0.59
N PHE A 8 6.94 -7.75 -0.57
CA PHE A 8 7.79 -8.01 -1.74
C PHE A 8 8.38 -6.70 -2.24
N ILE A 9 9.54 -6.76 -2.88
CA ILE A 9 10.19 -5.58 -3.42
C ILE A 9 11.13 -5.93 -4.58
N ARG A 10 11.21 -5.05 -5.57
CA ARG A 10 12.20 -5.07 -6.65
C ARG A 10 12.59 -3.64 -7.00
N ASN A 11 13.89 -3.36 -7.14
CA ASN A 11 14.43 -2.07 -7.55
C ASN A 11 13.92 -0.90 -6.70
N ALA A 12 14.01 -1.04 -5.36
CA ALA A 12 13.53 -0.03 -4.42
C ALA A 12 14.28 1.30 -4.53
N VAL A 13 15.60 1.24 -4.77
CA VAL A 13 16.44 2.43 -4.91
C VAL A 13 16.11 3.17 -6.20
N GLN A 14 16.04 2.45 -7.32
CA GLN A 14 15.73 3.02 -8.63
C GLN A 14 14.33 3.66 -8.68
N ASN A 15 13.35 3.05 -8.02
CA ASN A 15 11.97 3.52 -7.97
C ASN A 15 11.67 4.42 -6.77
N ASP A 16 12.67 4.72 -5.96
CA ASP A 16 12.54 5.49 -4.72
C ASP A 16 11.39 4.98 -3.83
N TYR A 17 11.34 3.66 -3.58
CA TYR A 17 10.42 3.10 -2.60
C TYR A 17 10.94 3.30 -1.18
N SER A 18 10.01 3.56 -0.28
CA SER A 18 10.28 3.72 1.16
C SER A 18 10.30 2.38 1.89
N ILE A 19 11.01 1.38 1.32
CA ILE A 19 10.97 0.00 1.81
C ILE A 19 11.52 -0.15 3.24
N VAL A 20 12.55 0.62 3.60
CA VAL A 20 13.11 0.61 4.96
C VAL A 20 12.09 1.13 5.96
N GLU A 21 11.48 2.26 5.65
CA GLU A 21 10.45 2.89 6.47
C GLU A 21 9.21 2.00 6.56
N ALA A 22 8.80 1.37 5.47
CA ALA A 22 7.69 0.43 5.44
C ALA A 22 7.91 -0.73 6.41
N ILE A 23 9.03 -1.45 6.27
CA ILE A 23 9.40 -2.57 7.14
C ILE A 23 9.49 -2.10 8.59
N THR A 24 10.27 -1.04 8.86
CA THR A 24 10.58 -0.56 10.22
C THR A 24 9.31 -0.09 10.94
N SER A 25 8.32 0.42 10.21
CA SER A 25 7.08 0.95 10.79
C SER A 25 6.23 -0.11 11.51
N ILE A 26 6.29 -1.37 11.09
CA ILE A 26 5.52 -2.46 11.70
C ILE A 26 6.39 -3.51 12.40
N LEU A 27 7.71 -3.47 12.20
CA LEU A 27 8.66 -4.41 12.79
C LEU A 27 8.58 -4.53 14.33
N PRO A 28 8.25 -3.47 15.10
CA PRO A 28 8.10 -3.57 16.56
C PRO A 28 7.03 -4.55 17.02
N ILE A 29 5.98 -4.76 16.24
CA ILE A 29 4.87 -5.66 16.59
C ILE A 29 4.93 -7.01 15.86
N CYS A 30 6.00 -7.26 15.09
CA CYS A 30 6.24 -8.53 14.41
C CYS A 30 7.26 -9.39 15.18
N ASP A 31 7.06 -10.71 15.18
CA ASP A 31 8.01 -11.70 15.69
C ASP A 31 9.00 -12.13 14.60
N GLU A 32 8.56 -12.18 13.34
CA GLU A 32 9.40 -12.34 12.15
C GLU A 32 8.93 -11.41 11.03
N PHE A 33 9.78 -11.21 10.02
CA PHE A 33 9.46 -10.41 8.85
C PHE A 33 10.03 -11.05 7.58
N ILE A 34 9.17 -11.38 6.63
CA ILE A 34 9.58 -12.00 5.36
C ILE A 34 9.63 -10.92 4.26
N VAL A 35 10.77 -10.85 3.57
CA VAL A 35 10.93 -9.99 2.40
C VAL A 35 11.19 -10.86 1.17
N ALA A 36 10.24 -10.92 0.24
CA ALA A 36 10.49 -11.46 -1.09
C ALA A 36 11.22 -10.40 -1.92
N HIS A 37 12.54 -10.54 -1.97
CA HIS A 37 13.41 -9.70 -2.78
C HIS A 37 13.45 -10.23 -4.20
N GLY A 38 12.87 -9.49 -5.13
CA GLY A 38 12.95 -9.77 -6.56
C GLY A 38 14.37 -9.59 -7.09
N ASN A 39 14.61 -10.06 -8.31
CA ASN A 39 15.88 -9.90 -9.03
C ASN A 39 16.18 -8.42 -9.33
N SER A 40 16.49 -7.65 -8.29
CA SER A 40 16.84 -6.22 -8.40
C SER A 40 18.17 -6.02 -9.11
N THR A 41 18.26 -4.94 -9.88
CA THR A 41 19.50 -4.52 -10.59
C THR A 41 20.19 -3.35 -9.90
N ASP A 42 19.65 -2.89 -8.76
CA ASP A 42 20.16 -1.82 -7.92
C ASP A 42 20.57 -2.36 -6.51
N THR A 43 20.93 -1.48 -5.61
CA THR A 43 21.38 -1.82 -4.24
C THR A 43 20.22 -2.11 -3.26
N THR A 44 19.06 -2.55 -3.74
CA THR A 44 17.88 -2.83 -2.90
C THR A 44 18.17 -3.88 -1.83
N LEU A 45 18.92 -4.94 -2.16
CA LEU A 45 19.27 -5.99 -1.20
C LEU A 45 20.09 -5.46 -0.02
N ASP A 46 21.09 -4.63 -0.32
CA ASP A 46 21.96 -4.03 0.70
C ASP A 46 21.15 -3.05 1.58
N LEU A 47 20.23 -2.31 0.95
CA LEU A 47 19.33 -1.40 1.65
C LEU A 47 18.44 -2.15 2.66
N ILE A 48 17.89 -3.32 2.30
CA ILE A 48 17.11 -4.15 3.23
C ILE A 48 18.00 -4.72 4.34
N LYS A 49 19.18 -5.23 4.00
CA LYS A 49 20.14 -5.76 4.98
C LYS A 49 20.59 -4.70 5.99
N SER A 50 20.67 -3.43 5.57
CA SER A 50 21.08 -2.31 6.45
C SER A 50 20.13 -2.05 7.61
N ILE A 51 18.89 -2.57 7.58
CA ILE A 51 17.95 -2.51 8.72
C ILE A 51 18.50 -3.25 9.94
N GLY A 52 19.34 -4.30 9.73
CA GLY A 52 20.10 -4.96 10.78
C GLY A 52 19.27 -5.74 11.81
N SER A 53 18.00 -6.06 11.52
CA SER A 53 17.13 -6.77 12.44
C SER A 53 17.19 -8.29 12.23
N PRO A 54 17.41 -9.09 13.31
CA PRO A 54 17.39 -10.55 13.23
C PRO A 54 16.02 -11.15 12.90
N LYS A 55 14.95 -10.37 13.00
CA LYS A 55 13.59 -10.79 12.63
C LYS A 55 13.41 -10.88 11.11
N ILE A 56 14.27 -10.23 10.31
CA ILE A 56 14.09 -10.15 8.86
C ILE A 56 14.70 -11.38 8.19
N LYS A 57 13.86 -12.08 7.44
CA LYS A 57 14.24 -13.21 6.59
C LYS A 57 14.01 -12.79 5.13
N ILE A 58 15.07 -12.78 4.33
CA ILE A 58 15.01 -12.44 2.92
C ILE A 58 14.94 -13.74 2.12
N ILE A 59 13.94 -13.86 1.26
CA ILE A 59 13.86 -14.88 0.22
C ILE A 59 14.11 -14.23 -1.13
N GLU A 60 14.98 -14.82 -1.92
CA GLU A 60 15.26 -14.31 -3.28
C GLU A 60 14.26 -14.90 -4.26
N THR A 61 13.68 -14.05 -5.09
CA THR A 61 12.69 -14.41 -6.10
C THR A 61 13.07 -13.85 -7.47
N VAL A 62 12.58 -14.49 -8.50
CA VAL A 62 12.68 -13.98 -9.87
C VAL A 62 11.27 -13.64 -10.33
N TRP A 63 11.08 -12.39 -10.73
CA TRP A 63 9.80 -11.94 -11.25
C TRP A 63 9.63 -12.42 -12.70
N ASP A 64 8.45 -12.94 -12.97
CA ASP A 64 8.08 -13.27 -14.34
C ASP A 64 7.59 -12.01 -15.05
N ASP A 65 8.47 -11.41 -15.86
CA ASP A 65 8.18 -10.19 -16.60
C ASP A 65 7.21 -10.44 -17.78
N SER A 66 6.85 -11.69 -18.08
CA SER A 66 5.83 -12.03 -19.08
C SER A 66 4.40 -11.91 -18.55
N VAL A 67 4.21 -11.94 -17.23
CA VAL A 67 2.92 -11.79 -16.57
C VAL A 67 2.57 -10.30 -16.48
N ARG A 68 1.77 -9.81 -17.43
CA ARG A 68 1.46 -8.37 -17.57
C ARG A 68 -0.01 -8.02 -17.37
N GLU A 69 -0.82 -8.97 -16.99
CA GLU A 69 -2.26 -8.75 -16.82
C GLU A 69 -2.58 -8.16 -15.44
N GLY A 70 -3.04 -6.90 -15.43
CA GLY A 70 -3.63 -6.26 -14.24
C GLY A 70 -2.75 -6.23 -13.00
N GLY A 71 -1.42 -6.27 -13.13
CA GLY A 71 -0.49 -6.27 -12.00
C GLY A 71 -0.40 -7.61 -11.27
N ARG A 72 -0.83 -8.72 -11.89
CA ARG A 72 -0.82 -10.07 -11.30
C ARG A 72 0.54 -10.50 -10.76
N THR A 73 1.63 -10.05 -11.37
CA THR A 73 3.00 -10.29 -10.87
C THR A 73 3.15 -9.88 -9.41
N PHE A 74 2.56 -8.77 -9.01
CA PHE A 74 2.64 -8.31 -7.62
C PHE A 74 1.93 -9.26 -6.64
N ALA A 75 0.77 -9.82 -7.05
CA ALA A 75 0.10 -10.82 -6.24
C ALA A 75 0.93 -12.09 -6.10
N LEU A 76 1.55 -12.57 -7.18
CA LEU A 76 2.41 -13.76 -7.16
C LEU A 76 3.61 -13.58 -6.24
N GLU A 77 4.25 -12.41 -6.26
CA GLU A 77 5.38 -12.12 -5.38
C GLU A 77 4.94 -11.96 -3.91
N THR A 78 3.77 -11.35 -3.68
CA THR A 78 3.14 -11.30 -2.34
C THR A 78 2.89 -12.71 -1.80
N ASP A 79 2.38 -13.62 -2.62
CA ASP A 79 2.10 -15.00 -2.23
C ASP A 79 3.37 -15.80 -1.94
N LYS A 80 4.49 -15.53 -2.65
CA LYS A 80 5.80 -16.13 -2.32
C LYS A 80 6.26 -15.71 -0.92
N ALA A 81 6.15 -14.42 -0.60
CA ALA A 81 6.47 -13.92 0.75
C ALA A 81 5.55 -14.52 1.81
N PHE A 82 4.23 -14.55 1.56
CA PHE A 82 3.25 -15.12 2.48
C PHE A 82 3.51 -16.59 2.78
N LYS A 83 3.79 -17.40 1.76
CA LYS A 83 4.08 -18.84 1.89
C LYS A 83 5.37 -19.17 2.65
N ALA A 84 6.27 -18.20 2.79
CA ALA A 84 7.52 -18.36 3.55
C ALA A 84 7.37 -18.01 5.04
N ILE A 85 6.19 -17.57 5.47
CA ILE A 85 5.86 -17.31 6.87
C ILE A 85 5.86 -18.62 7.65
N SER A 86 6.40 -18.58 8.88
CA SER A 86 6.45 -19.74 9.77
C SER A 86 5.02 -20.25 10.08
N PRO A 87 4.80 -21.57 10.08
CA PRO A 87 3.43 -22.14 10.18
C PRO A 87 2.75 -21.91 11.54
N ASP A 88 3.51 -21.57 12.58
CA ASP A 88 3.04 -21.26 13.94
C ASP A 88 2.69 -19.79 14.16
N VAL A 89 2.72 -18.98 13.11
CA VAL A 89 2.29 -17.59 13.11
C VAL A 89 0.74 -17.52 13.01
N ASP A 90 0.14 -16.68 13.85
CA ASP A 90 -1.31 -16.47 13.88
C ASP A 90 -1.78 -15.43 12.83
N TRP A 91 -1.05 -14.32 12.74
CA TRP A 91 -1.37 -13.17 11.89
C TRP A 91 -0.23 -12.79 10.98
N ALA A 92 -0.54 -12.56 9.72
CA ALA A 92 0.37 -12.05 8.72
C ALA A 92 0.04 -10.59 8.39
N PHE A 93 0.98 -9.68 8.62
CA PHE A 93 0.84 -8.25 8.34
C PHE A 93 1.56 -7.89 7.05
N TYR A 94 0.79 -7.67 6.01
CA TYR A 94 1.27 -7.23 4.71
C TYR A 94 1.51 -5.73 4.68
N ILE A 95 2.65 -5.29 4.16
CA ILE A 95 2.94 -3.89 3.91
C ILE A 95 3.63 -3.72 2.56
N GLN A 96 3.21 -2.74 1.77
CA GLN A 96 3.85 -2.42 0.48
C GLN A 96 5.03 -1.47 0.68
N GLY A 97 5.98 -1.48 -0.26
CA GLY A 97 7.21 -0.70 -0.15
C GLY A 97 7.03 0.82 -0.17
N ASP A 98 5.82 1.32 -0.39
CA ASP A 98 5.44 2.73 -0.36
C ASP A 98 4.35 3.04 0.67
N GLU A 99 4.16 2.14 1.63
CA GLU A 99 3.24 2.28 2.75
C GLU A 99 4.00 2.43 4.07
N CYS A 100 3.34 3.00 5.06
CA CYS A 100 3.89 3.13 6.40
C CYS A 100 2.76 3.16 7.44
N VAL A 101 3.01 2.60 8.61
CA VAL A 101 2.13 2.69 9.77
C VAL A 101 2.71 3.71 10.75
N HIS A 102 1.89 4.65 11.21
CA HIS A 102 2.30 5.58 12.24
C HIS A 102 2.37 4.86 13.59
N GLU A 103 3.44 5.05 14.34
CA GLU A 103 3.71 4.38 15.63
C GLU A 103 2.57 4.51 16.64
N LYS A 104 1.80 5.59 16.60
CA LYS A 104 0.61 5.80 17.45
C LYS A 104 -0.48 4.73 17.29
N TYR A 105 -0.45 3.96 16.20
CA TYR A 105 -1.44 2.90 15.95
C TYR A 105 -0.97 1.51 16.37
N LEU A 106 0.32 1.29 16.67
CA LEU A 106 0.87 -0.04 16.90
C LEU A 106 0.18 -0.77 18.07
N ASP A 107 -0.03 -0.09 19.19
CA ASP A 107 -0.76 -0.66 20.34
C ASP A 107 -2.21 -1.01 20.01
N THR A 108 -2.88 -0.14 19.24
CA THR A 108 -4.25 -0.40 18.78
C THR A 108 -4.30 -1.62 17.89
N ILE A 109 -3.38 -1.72 16.92
CA ILE A 109 -3.29 -2.84 15.98
C ILE A 109 -3.06 -4.15 16.75
N ARG A 110 -2.12 -4.15 17.70
CA ARG A 110 -1.83 -5.32 18.52
C ARG A 110 -3.04 -5.77 19.34
N LYS A 111 -3.72 -4.85 20.03
CA LYS A 111 -4.94 -5.12 20.78
C LYS A 111 -6.07 -5.69 19.92
N GLU A 112 -6.23 -5.17 18.70
CA GLU A 112 -7.27 -5.64 17.78
C GLU A 112 -6.95 -7.04 17.21
N MET A 113 -5.69 -7.38 17.00
CA MET A 113 -5.25 -8.74 16.67
C MET A 113 -5.51 -9.71 17.83
N GLU A 114 -5.13 -9.34 19.05
CA GLU A 114 -5.35 -10.14 20.26
C GLU A 114 -6.84 -10.39 20.52
N ALA A 115 -7.66 -9.33 20.45
CA ALA A 115 -9.11 -9.42 20.65
C ALA A 115 -9.82 -10.27 19.57
N SER A 116 -9.21 -10.40 18.40
CA SER A 116 -9.77 -11.18 17.30
C SER A 116 -9.18 -12.59 17.19
N LEU A 117 -8.19 -12.93 18.03
CA LEU A 117 -7.42 -14.17 17.90
C LEU A 117 -8.31 -15.43 17.92
N ASN A 118 -9.27 -15.47 18.81
CA ASN A 118 -10.15 -16.62 19.01
C ASN A 118 -11.50 -16.51 18.27
N ASP A 119 -11.72 -15.45 17.48
CA ASP A 119 -12.94 -15.31 16.67
C ASP A 119 -12.72 -15.87 15.25
N PRO A 120 -13.24 -17.07 14.91
CA PRO A 120 -13.07 -17.67 13.60
C PRO A 120 -13.77 -16.90 12.48
N ASN A 121 -14.68 -15.97 12.81
CA ASN A 121 -15.34 -15.13 11.82
C ASN A 121 -14.46 -13.95 11.38
N VAL A 122 -13.37 -13.64 12.07
CA VAL A 122 -12.44 -12.59 11.69
C VAL A 122 -11.24 -13.21 10.97
N GLU A 123 -11.23 -13.11 9.64
CA GLU A 123 -10.18 -13.65 8.77
C GLU A 123 -9.09 -12.62 8.46
N GLY A 124 -9.37 -11.34 8.73
CA GLY A 124 -8.42 -10.26 8.55
C GLY A 124 -8.86 -8.95 9.18
N LEU A 125 -7.94 -8.00 9.25
CA LEU A 125 -8.19 -6.66 9.76
C LEU A 125 -8.12 -5.64 8.62
N LEU A 126 -9.11 -4.75 8.61
CA LEU A 126 -9.33 -3.73 7.60
C LEU A 126 -8.87 -2.38 8.13
N PHE A 127 -7.91 -1.77 7.45
CA PHE A 127 -7.35 -0.46 7.79
C PHE A 127 -8.02 0.66 7.00
N ASN A 128 -8.03 1.86 7.56
CA ASN A 128 -8.25 3.08 6.78
C ASN A 128 -6.99 3.43 5.99
N TYR A 129 -7.17 4.14 4.87
CA TYR A 129 -6.07 4.56 4.02
C TYR A 129 -6.01 6.07 3.89
N MET A 130 -4.79 6.59 3.90
CA MET A 130 -4.48 7.97 3.61
C MET A 130 -3.46 8.01 2.47
N HIS A 131 -3.91 8.37 1.28
CA HIS A 131 -3.06 8.45 0.08
C HIS A 131 -2.46 9.84 -0.04
N PHE A 132 -1.21 10.01 0.36
CA PHE A 132 -0.49 11.26 0.14
C PHE A 132 -0.21 11.47 -1.34
N TYR A 133 -0.26 12.72 -1.80
CA TYR A 133 -0.17 13.03 -3.21
C TYR A 133 0.60 14.34 -3.46
N GLY A 134 1.59 14.29 -4.34
CA GLY A 134 2.41 15.43 -4.76
C GLY A 134 3.40 15.90 -3.71
N SER A 135 2.99 16.04 -2.46
CA SER A 135 3.84 16.32 -1.32
C SER A 135 3.35 15.61 -0.06
N TYR A 136 4.09 15.74 1.03
CA TYR A 136 3.69 15.25 2.35
C TYR A 136 2.57 16.08 2.99
N ASP A 137 2.28 17.28 2.48
CA ASP A 137 1.26 18.19 3.03
C ASP A 137 -0.16 17.90 2.56
N PHE A 138 -0.33 17.09 1.53
CA PHE A 138 -1.64 16.85 0.91
C PHE A 138 -1.94 15.37 0.77
N TYR A 139 -3.21 15.01 0.97
CA TYR A 139 -3.70 13.67 0.71
C TYR A 139 -4.95 13.69 -0.17
N ALA A 140 -5.10 12.64 -0.95
CA ALA A 140 -6.22 12.49 -1.88
C ALA A 140 -7.52 12.18 -1.12
N HIS A 141 -8.57 12.96 -1.41
CA HIS A 141 -9.89 12.81 -0.81
C HIS A 141 -10.94 12.80 -1.91
N SER A 142 -10.90 11.80 -2.77
CA SER A 142 -11.90 11.61 -3.82
C SER A 142 -12.32 10.15 -3.93
N ARG A 143 -13.43 9.93 -4.64
CA ARG A 143 -13.99 8.58 -4.83
C ARG A 143 -13.17 7.70 -5.78
N ARG A 144 -12.14 8.22 -6.40
CA ARG A 144 -11.17 7.46 -7.21
C ARG A 144 -10.21 6.63 -6.35
N TRP A 145 -10.02 7.02 -5.10
CA TRP A 145 -9.12 6.38 -4.16
C TRP A 145 -9.92 5.46 -3.22
N TYR A 146 -9.42 4.24 -3.03
CA TYR A 146 -9.99 3.39 -2.00
C TYR A 146 -9.62 3.98 -0.62
N ARG A 147 -10.53 3.90 0.31
CA ARG A 147 -10.35 4.47 1.66
C ARG A 147 -10.05 3.42 2.71
N ARG A 148 -10.11 2.15 2.33
CA ARG A 148 -9.87 1.03 3.24
C ARG A 148 -9.33 -0.15 2.46
N GLU A 149 -8.37 -0.87 3.08
CA GLU A 149 -7.86 -2.12 2.51
C GLU A 149 -7.42 -3.08 3.62
N ILE A 150 -7.40 -4.38 3.30
CA ILE A 150 -6.94 -5.44 4.19
C ILE A 150 -5.43 -5.40 4.22
N ARG A 151 -4.84 -5.34 5.43
CA ARG A 151 -3.38 -5.43 5.58
C ARG A 151 -2.94 -6.49 6.58
N ILE A 152 -3.84 -6.98 7.44
CA ILE A 152 -3.56 -8.13 8.29
C ILE A 152 -4.53 -9.24 7.93
N VAL A 153 -3.99 -10.45 7.75
CA VAL A 153 -4.76 -11.66 7.46
C VAL A 153 -4.33 -12.79 8.38
N ARG A 154 -5.19 -13.78 8.60
CA ARG A 154 -4.80 -15.01 9.28
C ARG A 154 -3.80 -15.80 8.42
N ASN A 155 -2.85 -16.44 9.07
CA ASN A 155 -1.94 -17.36 8.41
C ASN A 155 -2.63 -18.72 8.20
N LEU A 156 -3.45 -18.80 7.16
CA LEU A 156 -4.24 -20.00 6.84
C LEU A 156 -3.91 -20.54 5.44
N PRO A 157 -3.90 -21.86 5.26
CA PRO A 157 -3.86 -22.47 3.93
C PRO A 157 -5.04 -21.97 3.08
N GLY A 158 -4.79 -21.62 1.82
CA GLY A 158 -5.80 -21.07 0.91
C GLY A 158 -6.00 -19.56 1.01
N MET A 159 -5.20 -18.88 1.83
CA MET A 159 -5.07 -17.42 1.77
C MET A 159 -4.17 -17.02 0.61
N GLU A 160 -4.66 -16.14 -0.26
CA GLU A 160 -3.95 -15.72 -1.48
C GLU A 160 -4.11 -14.22 -1.71
N SER A 161 -3.07 -13.60 -2.25
CA SER A 161 -3.13 -12.21 -2.71
C SER A 161 -4.05 -12.08 -3.93
N TYR A 162 -4.64 -10.90 -4.11
CA TYR A 162 -5.66 -10.68 -5.12
C TYR A 162 -5.31 -9.49 -6.03
N LYS A 163 -5.51 -9.67 -7.34
CA LYS A 163 -5.21 -8.69 -8.39
C LYS A 163 -3.74 -8.24 -8.37
N ASP A 164 -3.52 -6.95 -8.15
CA ASP A 164 -2.23 -6.27 -8.08
C ASP A 164 -1.70 -6.14 -6.64
N ALA A 165 -1.92 -7.18 -5.83
CA ALA A 165 -1.63 -7.20 -4.40
C ALA A 165 -2.43 -6.15 -3.59
N GLN A 166 -3.56 -5.71 -4.13
CA GLN A 166 -4.43 -4.75 -3.44
C GLN A 166 -5.04 -5.31 -2.16
N GLY A 167 -5.40 -6.61 -2.17
CA GLY A 167 -6.01 -7.27 -1.02
C GLY A 167 -5.88 -8.78 -1.10
N PHE A 168 -6.74 -9.51 -0.38
CA PHE A 168 -6.63 -10.96 -0.23
C PHE A 168 -7.94 -11.69 -0.54
N ARG A 169 -7.79 -13.00 -0.83
CA ARG A 169 -8.87 -13.97 -0.94
C ARG A 169 -8.58 -15.16 -0.05
N TYR A 170 -9.63 -15.79 0.45
CA TYR A 170 -9.55 -17.05 1.17
C TYR A 170 -10.35 -18.10 0.40
N ASN A 171 -9.66 -19.11 -0.17
CA ASN A 171 -10.27 -20.10 -1.07
C ASN A 171 -11.09 -19.42 -2.19
N GLY A 172 -10.54 -18.39 -2.84
CA GLY A 172 -11.16 -17.64 -3.93
C GLY A 172 -12.26 -16.64 -3.54
N ARG A 173 -12.74 -16.62 -2.29
CA ARG A 173 -13.79 -15.72 -1.82
C ARG A 173 -13.24 -14.50 -1.06
N LYS A 174 -14.08 -13.47 -0.93
CA LYS A 174 -13.79 -12.30 -0.10
C LYS A 174 -13.62 -12.67 1.36
N LEU A 175 -12.66 -12.07 2.05
CA LEU A 175 -12.45 -12.25 3.47
C LEU A 175 -13.55 -11.58 4.30
N LYS A 176 -13.89 -12.21 5.42
CA LYS A 176 -14.63 -11.61 6.52
C LYS A 176 -13.63 -10.83 7.38
N VAL A 177 -13.83 -9.50 7.50
CA VAL A 177 -12.84 -8.63 8.13
C VAL A 177 -13.43 -7.75 9.21
N LYS A 178 -12.65 -7.47 10.23
CA LYS A 178 -12.95 -6.47 11.26
C LYS A 178 -12.28 -5.16 10.89
N HIS A 179 -13.07 -4.08 10.81
CA HIS A 179 -12.51 -2.73 10.62
C HIS A 179 -11.92 -2.21 11.93
N ILE A 180 -10.68 -1.72 11.87
CA ILE A 180 -9.94 -1.19 13.02
C ILE A 180 -9.65 0.31 12.86
N PRO A 181 -9.51 1.06 13.97
CA PRO A 181 -9.26 2.50 13.95
C PRO A 181 -7.78 2.82 13.75
N ALA A 182 -7.15 2.22 12.73
CA ALA A 182 -5.77 2.45 12.34
C ALA A 182 -5.68 2.84 10.87
N TYR A 183 -4.63 3.57 10.52
CA TYR A 183 -4.41 4.06 9.15
C TYR A 183 -3.12 3.51 8.58
N ILE A 184 -3.17 3.14 7.30
CA ILE A 184 -2.00 3.01 6.43
C ILE A 184 -1.77 4.36 5.76
N TYR A 185 -0.55 4.86 5.87
CA TYR A 185 -0.09 6.05 5.17
C TYR A 185 0.61 5.60 3.89
N HIS A 186 0.01 5.91 2.76
CA HIS A 186 0.51 5.51 1.45
C HIS A 186 1.17 6.72 0.76
N TYR A 187 2.48 6.60 0.49
CA TYR A 187 3.33 7.66 -0.07
C TYR A 187 3.72 7.42 -1.53
N GLY A 188 3.10 6.45 -2.17
CA GLY A 188 3.46 6.05 -3.53
C GLY A 188 3.39 7.16 -4.58
N TRP A 189 2.68 8.26 -4.29
CA TRP A 189 2.50 9.42 -5.14
C TRP A 189 3.22 10.68 -4.61
N VAL A 190 4.09 10.52 -3.62
CA VAL A 190 4.92 11.61 -3.06
C VAL A 190 6.35 11.39 -3.50
N LYS A 191 6.70 11.97 -4.63
CA LYS A 191 8.03 11.92 -5.24
C LYS A 191 8.30 13.21 -5.99
N ALA A 192 9.56 13.55 -6.21
CA ALA A 192 9.91 14.57 -7.20
C ALA A 192 9.37 14.17 -8.59
N PRO A 193 9.03 15.12 -9.48
CA PRO A 193 8.41 14.84 -10.78
C PRO A 193 9.14 13.77 -11.59
N GLY A 194 10.47 13.85 -11.69
CA GLY A 194 11.28 12.86 -12.41
C GLY A 194 11.24 11.45 -11.78
N GLY A 195 11.22 11.35 -10.44
CA GLY A 195 11.12 10.08 -9.73
C GLY A 195 9.76 9.40 -9.94
N LEU A 196 8.70 10.19 -10.03
CA LEU A 196 7.37 9.65 -10.30
C LEU A 196 7.25 9.12 -11.74
N LYS A 197 7.83 9.83 -12.71
CA LYS A 197 7.95 9.37 -14.12
C LYS A 197 8.64 8.00 -14.17
N THR A 198 9.79 7.86 -13.51
CA THR A 198 10.53 6.60 -13.45
C THR A 198 9.71 5.46 -12.84
N LYS A 199 9.07 5.71 -11.69
CA LYS A 199 8.19 4.71 -11.04
C LYS A 199 7.08 4.28 -11.98
N VAL A 200 6.34 5.22 -12.56
CA VAL A 200 5.22 4.94 -13.48
C VAL A 200 5.70 4.15 -14.68
N LYS A 201 6.86 4.49 -15.25
CA LYS A 201 7.48 3.75 -16.36
C LYS A 201 7.79 2.30 -15.96
N ASN A 202 8.42 2.08 -14.80
CA ASN A 202 8.88 0.76 -14.40
C ASN A 202 7.72 -0.16 -13.93
N THR A 203 6.69 0.40 -13.31
CA THR A 203 5.55 -0.39 -12.79
C THR A 203 4.44 -0.57 -13.80
N GLY A 204 4.25 0.36 -14.70
CA GLY A 204 3.13 0.34 -15.64
C GLY A 204 3.18 -0.81 -16.64
N ARG A 205 4.37 -1.32 -16.96
CA ARG A 205 4.54 -2.48 -17.82
C ARG A 205 3.83 -3.74 -17.29
N PHE A 206 3.55 -3.82 -15.97
CA PHE A 206 2.82 -4.93 -15.39
C PHE A 206 1.29 -4.80 -15.50
N TYR A 207 0.81 -3.67 -16.04
CA TYR A 207 -0.61 -3.39 -16.24
C TYR A 207 -1.03 -3.26 -17.70
N ASN A 208 -0.07 -3.10 -18.63
CA ASN A 208 -0.34 -2.77 -20.03
C ASN A 208 0.47 -3.67 -20.95
N SER A 209 -0.01 -3.86 -22.20
CA SER A 209 0.80 -4.42 -23.27
C SER A 209 1.98 -3.49 -23.59
N ASP A 210 3.06 -4.05 -24.18
CA ASP A 210 4.25 -3.27 -24.53
C ASP A 210 3.93 -2.09 -25.44
N ASP A 211 3.12 -2.31 -26.49
CA ASP A 211 2.80 -1.29 -27.47
C ASP A 211 2.02 -0.12 -26.86
N GLU A 212 0.97 -0.41 -26.08
CA GLU A 212 0.19 0.63 -25.40
C GLU A 212 0.99 1.40 -24.33
N TRP A 213 1.97 0.73 -23.75
CA TRP A 213 2.78 1.31 -22.70
C TRP A 213 3.92 2.17 -23.26
N ILE A 214 4.58 1.72 -24.32
CA ILE A 214 5.64 2.43 -25.03
C ILE A 214 5.09 3.76 -25.56
N ASP A 215 3.96 3.75 -26.26
CA ASP A 215 3.37 4.96 -26.85
C ASP A 215 3.00 6.02 -25.81
N ARG A 216 2.60 5.61 -24.59
CA ARG A 216 2.19 6.54 -23.52
C ARG A 216 3.32 7.07 -22.66
N THR A 217 4.42 6.34 -22.54
CA THR A 217 5.42 6.61 -21.49
C THR A 217 6.81 6.93 -22.02
N TYR A 218 7.09 6.63 -23.28
CA TYR A 218 8.40 6.86 -23.91
C TYR A 218 8.52 8.21 -24.61
N ASN A 219 7.46 9.02 -24.61
CA ASN A 219 7.62 10.42 -25.02
C ASN A 219 8.58 11.11 -24.03
N GLU A 220 9.77 11.48 -24.47
CA GLU A 220 10.82 12.09 -23.65
C GLU A 220 10.34 13.39 -22.99
N ASP A 221 9.36 14.07 -23.60
CA ASP A 221 8.74 15.30 -23.12
C ASP A 221 7.61 15.09 -22.09
N TYR A 222 7.28 13.82 -21.72
CA TYR A 222 6.23 13.56 -20.75
C TYR A 222 6.67 13.99 -19.35
N GLU A 223 6.10 15.07 -18.83
CA GLU A 223 6.14 15.42 -17.43
C GLU A 223 4.92 14.84 -16.70
N PHE A 224 5.14 14.26 -15.53
CA PHE A 224 4.01 13.75 -14.75
C PHE A 224 3.12 14.91 -14.28
N ASP A 225 1.88 14.92 -14.75
CA ASP A 225 0.88 15.93 -14.38
C ASP A 225 0.22 15.61 -13.03
N TYR A 226 0.67 16.27 -11.99
CA TYR A 226 0.03 16.23 -10.67
C TYR A 226 -1.36 16.88 -10.64
N GLY A 227 -1.74 17.65 -11.65
CA GLY A 227 -3.05 18.32 -11.78
C GLY A 227 -4.23 17.36 -11.96
N ASN A 228 -3.99 16.08 -12.19
CA ASN A 228 -5.03 15.07 -12.36
C ASN A 228 -5.74 14.62 -11.06
N ALA A 229 -5.38 15.16 -9.91
CA ALA A 229 -6.09 14.92 -8.66
C ALA A 229 -7.47 15.60 -8.67
N GLU A 230 -8.55 14.86 -8.38
CA GLU A 230 -9.91 15.45 -8.32
C GLU A 230 -10.11 16.34 -7.08
N ARG A 231 -9.54 15.93 -5.94
CA ARG A 231 -9.66 16.66 -4.68
C ARG A 231 -8.53 16.25 -3.75
N LEU A 232 -7.81 17.23 -3.24
CA LEU A 232 -6.81 17.05 -2.20
C LEU A 232 -7.22 17.83 -0.96
N LEU A 233 -6.87 17.30 0.20
CA LEU A 233 -7.01 17.98 1.48
C LEU A 233 -5.64 18.19 2.10
N LYS A 234 -5.47 19.31 2.79
CA LYS A 234 -4.25 19.60 3.53
C LYS A 234 -4.16 18.67 4.74
N PHE A 235 -3.03 18.02 4.89
CA PHE A 235 -2.74 17.18 6.04
C PHE A 235 -2.41 18.04 7.27
N LYS A 236 -3.01 17.74 8.40
CA LYS A 236 -2.83 18.47 9.67
C LYS A 236 -2.27 17.58 10.79
N GLY A 237 -1.93 16.34 10.46
CA GLY A 237 -1.38 15.38 11.42
C GLY A 237 0.14 15.36 11.42
N THR A 238 0.70 14.30 11.99
CA THR A 238 2.13 14.00 12.01
C THR A 238 2.42 12.81 11.09
N HIS A 239 3.58 12.84 10.44
CA HIS A 239 4.12 11.68 9.75
C HIS A 239 4.79 10.73 10.73
N PRO A 240 4.86 9.42 10.42
CA PRO A 240 5.56 8.45 11.25
C PRO A 240 7.01 8.87 11.53
N GLN A 241 7.49 8.57 12.73
CA GLN A 241 8.87 8.92 13.12
C GLN A 241 9.90 8.36 12.13
N VAL A 242 9.71 7.13 11.67
CA VAL A 242 10.58 6.48 10.68
C VAL A 242 10.59 7.18 9.32
N PHE A 243 9.63 8.06 9.05
CA PHE A 243 9.47 8.77 7.79
C PHE A 243 10.00 10.20 7.81
N GLN A 244 10.41 10.73 9.00
CA GLN A 244 10.80 12.14 9.17
C GLN A 244 11.97 12.54 8.28
N ASP A 245 12.96 11.68 8.11
CA ASP A 245 14.11 11.97 7.25
C ASP A 245 13.72 12.16 5.79
N ARG A 246 12.72 11.39 5.28
CA ARG A 246 12.20 11.59 3.93
C ARG A 246 11.43 12.91 3.82
N VAL A 247 10.64 13.24 4.81
CA VAL A 247 9.90 14.52 4.86
C VAL A 247 10.89 15.70 4.86
N ASN A 248 11.90 15.64 5.72
CA ASN A 248 12.89 16.70 5.86
C ASN A 248 13.78 16.88 4.61
N ARG A 249 14.08 15.80 3.91
CA ARG A 249 14.89 15.81 2.67
C ARG A 249 14.11 16.18 1.42
N SER A 250 12.79 16.33 1.49
CA SER A 250 12.00 16.70 0.33
C SER A 250 12.39 18.09 -0.18
N ASN A 251 12.84 18.16 -1.43
CA ASN A 251 13.41 19.37 -2.03
C ASN A 251 12.60 19.92 -3.21
N TRP A 252 11.40 19.39 -3.43
CA TRP A 252 10.49 19.89 -4.47
C TRP A 252 9.31 20.62 -3.84
N LYS A 253 8.76 21.56 -4.59
CA LYS A 253 7.55 22.29 -4.19
C LYS A 253 6.34 21.73 -4.91
N PHE A 254 5.32 21.45 -4.15
CA PHE A 254 4.00 21.10 -4.67
C PHE A 254 2.96 22.01 -4.01
N SER A 255 2.11 22.63 -4.82
CA SER A 255 0.95 23.39 -4.35
C SER A 255 -0.29 22.91 -5.10
N PHE A 256 -1.38 22.77 -4.41
CA PHE A 256 -2.66 22.40 -5.01
C PHE A 256 -3.64 23.58 -4.87
N ASP A 257 -4.04 24.11 -6.02
CA ASP A 257 -5.11 25.12 -6.11
C ASP A 257 -6.36 24.45 -6.71
N PRO A 258 -7.41 24.20 -5.92
CA PRO A 258 -8.59 23.50 -6.40
C PRO A 258 -9.35 24.27 -7.48
N THR A 259 -9.06 25.57 -7.69
CA THR A 259 -9.70 26.40 -8.73
C THR A 259 -8.99 26.26 -10.08
N LYS A 260 -7.70 25.98 -10.08
CA LYS A 260 -6.85 25.89 -11.28
C LYS A 260 -6.44 24.47 -11.62
N MET A 261 -6.28 23.64 -10.61
CA MET A 261 -5.79 22.27 -10.73
C MET A 261 -6.91 21.33 -10.29
N GLY A 262 -7.00 20.21 -10.93
CA GLY A 262 -7.92 19.15 -10.56
C GLY A 262 -8.86 18.75 -11.67
N ARG A 263 -9.06 17.45 -11.79
CA ARG A 263 -10.00 16.89 -12.76
C ARG A 263 -11.41 17.27 -12.39
N LYS A 264 -12.13 17.91 -13.32
CA LYS A 264 -13.54 18.27 -13.12
C LYS A 264 -14.38 17.02 -12.85
N MET A 265 -15.02 16.99 -11.69
CA MET A 265 -16.00 15.95 -11.35
C MET A 265 -17.30 16.20 -12.11
N ASN A 266 -17.89 15.14 -12.68
CA ASN A 266 -19.24 15.21 -13.21
C ASN A 266 -20.28 15.36 -12.09
N PHE A 267 -21.50 15.75 -12.46
CA PHE A 267 -22.59 16.05 -11.49
C PHE A 267 -22.84 14.86 -10.53
N ARG A 268 -22.91 13.64 -11.03
CA ARG A 268 -23.11 12.44 -10.22
C ARG A 268 -22.02 12.26 -9.15
N ARG A 269 -20.75 12.46 -9.52
CA ARG A 269 -19.64 12.38 -8.57
C ARG A 269 -19.67 13.49 -7.52
N LYS A 270 -20.05 14.71 -7.93
CA LYS A 270 -20.21 15.84 -7.00
C LYS A 270 -21.30 15.53 -5.97
N LEU A 271 -22.45 15.04 -6.41
CA LEU A 271 -23.55 14.66 -5.52
C LEU A 271 -23.16 13.55 -4.55
N LEU A 272 -22.51 12.48 -5.04
CA LEU A 272 -22.04 11.38 -4.21
C LEU A 272 -20.96 11.82 -3.21
N ALA A 273 -20.06 12.74 -3.59
CA ALA A 273 -19.07 13.32 -2.68
C ALA A 273 -19.75 14.18 -1.60
N PHE A 274 -20.72 15.00 -1.96
CA PHE A 274 -21.51 15.79 -1.00
C PHE A 274 -22.24 14.89 0.02
N ILE A 275 -22.90 13.82 -0.43
CA ILE A 275 -23.54 12.85 0.48
C ILE A 275 -22.51 12.20 1.41
N GLU A 276 -21.34 11.83 0.88
CA GLU A 276 -20.26 11.25 1.68
C GLU A 276 -19.73 12.23 2.73
N ASP A 277 -19.50 13.49 2.35
CA ASP A 277 -19.05 14.55 3.28
C ASP A 277 -20.07 14.81 4.40
N LEU A 278 -21.37 14.77 4.07
CA LEU A 278 -22.45 15.02 5.04
C LEU A 278 -22.70 13.83 5.97
N THR A 279 -22.63 12.61 5.47
CA THR A 279 -23.09 11.39 6.18
C THR A 279 -21.96 10.46 6.60
N GLY A 280 -20.75 10.67 6.11
CA GLY A 280 -19.62 9.73 6.25
C GLY A 280 -19.82 8.41 5.46
N LYS A 281 -20.95 8.26 4.75
CA LYS A 281 -21.28 7.02 4.02
C LYS A 281 -20.92 7.15 2.55
N ARG A 282 -20.09 6.25 2.06
CA ARG A 282 -19.74 6.14 0.64
C ARG A 282 -20.71 5.19 -0.06
N LEU A 283 -21.77 5.75 -0.63
CA LEU A 283 -22.77 4.99 -1.40
C LEU A 283 -22.12 4.36 -2.65
N PHE A 284 -22.52 3.14 -3.01
CA PHE A 284 -22.02 2.39 -4.17
C PHE A 284 -20.49 2.17 -4.14
N GLU A 285 -19.89 2.11 -2.95
CA GLU A 285 -18.49 1.76 -2.78
C GLU A 285 -18.26 0.28 -3.13
N TYR A 286 -17.36 0.02 -4.07
CA TYR A 286 -16.89 -1.36 -4.27
C TYR A 286 -16.08 -1.80 -3.04
N ARG A 287 -16.46 -2.93 -2.45
CA ARG A 287 -15.78 -3.53 -1.31
C ARG A 287 -15.18 -4.86 -1.71
N ASN A 288 -13.89 -4.96 -1.53
CA ASN A 288 -13.12 -6.17 -1.76
C ASN A 288 -13.16 -7.16 -0.57
N TYR A 289 -14.05 -6.92 0.40
CA TYR A 289 -14.16 -7.60 1.68
C TYR A 289 -15.60 -7.62 2.18
N VAL A 290 -15.86 -8.44 3.19
CA VAL A 290 -17.12 -8.48 3.96
C VAL A 290 -16.83 -8.02 5.39
N ILE A 291 -17.46 -6.94 5.85
CA ILE A 291 -17.25 -6.45 7.22
C ILE A 291 -18.06 -7.30 8.19
N VAL A 292 -17.39 -7.87 9.18
CA VAL A 292 -18.05 -8.54 10.31
C VAL A 292 -18.70 -7.48 11.20
N LYS A 293 -19.99 -7.63 11.48
CA LYS A 293 -20.67 -6.79 12.45
C LYS A 293 -20.10 -7.09 13.84
N ARG A 294 -19.88 -6.08 14.65
CA ARG A 294 -19.60 -6.28 16.07
C ARG A 294 -20.80 -7.02 16.67
N SER A 295 -20.56 -8.22 17.22
CA SER A 295 -21.51 -8.89 18.11
C SER A 295 -21.67 -8.08 19.40
#